data_1045c1de7236bf1459012751468c2041
#
_entry.id   1045c1de7236bf1459012751468c2041
#
_cell.length_a   1.000
_cell.length_b   1.000
_cell.length_c   1.000
_cell.angle_alpha   90.00
_cell.angle_beta   90.00
_cell.angle_gamma   90.00
#
_symmetry.space_group_name_H-M   'P 1'
#
loop_
_entity.id
_entity.type
_entity.pdbx_description
1 polymer ?
#
loop_
_entity_poly.entity_id
_entity_poly.type
_entity_poly.pdbx_seq_one_letter_code
_entity_poly.pdbx_strand_id
1 'polypeptide(L)'
;ADRWHDLCLLSVFNLPVEPVPLGNSKNLKKGQEIVGIGHSGGAPVALTTGGNVIATYDFEGENIILSTAKFRMGASGSGLFDLKGNLIGINTFKTTGYGNYYSLPADWIKPLMNKEVETVFPINGKALWEEDEDKKPYFLKIAIPKTKKNWAELELVTEEWVEHEPNNTEAWYE
;
A
#
# COMPACT_ATOMS: atom_id res chain seq x y z
N ALA A 1 -15.18 0.95 8.41
CA ALA A 1 -13.89 1.51 8.00
C ALA A 1 -12.77 0.99 8.90
N ASP A 2 -11.58 0.92 8.38
CA ASP A 2 -10.36 0.64 9.12
C ASP A 2 -9.40 1.83 8.89
N ARG A 3 -9.39 2.75 9.85
CA ARG A 3 -8.60 3.98 9.70
C ARG A 3 -7.10 3.70 9.76
N TRP A 4 -6.70 2.78 10.61
CA TRP A 4 -5.28 2.43 10.73
C TRP A 4 -4.69 1.95 9.40
N HIS A 5 -5.40 1.05 8.73
CA HIS A 5 -4.99 0.51 7.44
C HIS A 5 -5.47 1.34 6.24
N ASP A 6 -6.07 2.53 6.43
CA ASP A 6 -6.63 3.37 5.35
C ASP A 6 -7.57 2.61 4.41
N LEU A 7 -8.40 1.74 4.95
CA LEU A 7 -9.36 0.96 4.18
C LEU A 7 -10.80 1.29 4.57
N CYS A 8 -11.64 1.42 3.55
CA CYS A 8 -13.08 1.61 3.74
C CYS A 8 -13.84 0.62 2.85
N LEU A 9 -14.77 -0.12 3.46
CA LEU A 9 -15.69 -0.98 2.75
C LEU A 9 -17.01 -0.23 2.55
N LEU A 10 -17.45 -0.18 1.30
CA LEU A 10 -18.74 0.39 0.90
C LEU A 10 -19.67 -0.72 0.42
N SER A 11 -20.94 -0.66 0.81
CA SER A 11 -21.98 -1.55 0.30
C SER A 11 -22.81 -0.81 -0.74
N VAL A 12 -22.91 -1.39 -1.92
CA VAL A 12 -23.71 -0.85 -3.04
C VAL A 12 -24.72 -1.92 -3.49
N PHE A 13 -26.00 -1.57 -3.49
CA PHE A 13 -27.05 -2.50 -3.92
C PHE A 13 -27.13 -2.57 -5.46
N ASN A 14 -27.40 -3.76 -5.96
CA ASN A 14 -27.64 -4.03 -7.40
C ASN A 14 -26.53 -3.51 -8.31
N LEU A 15 -25.28 -3.64 -7.91
CA LEU A 15 -24.14 -3.31 -8.76
C LEU A 15 -24.00 -4.38 -9.85
N PRO A 16 -24.26 -4.08 -11.14
CA PRO A 16 -24.28 -5.06 -12.23
C PRO A 16 -22.86 -5.36 -12.74
N VAL A 17 -21.98 -5.81 -11.84
CA VAL A 17 -20.58 -6.14 -12.16
C VAL A 17 -20.19 -7.45 -11.49
N GLU A 18 -19.34 -8.21 -12.15
CA GLU A 18 -18.74 -9.39 -11.56
C GLU A 18 -17.61 -8.98 -10.59
N PRO A 19 -17.51 -9.62 -9.41
CA PRO A 19 -16.44 -9.32 -8.48
C PRO A 19 -15.07 -9.75 -9.03
N VAL A 20 -14.05 -8.92 -8.83
CA VAL A 20 -12.68 -9.30 -9.18
C VAL A 20 -12.14 -10.34 -8.18
N PRO A 21 -11.38 -11.35 -8.67
CA PRO A 21 -10.72 -12.29 -7.78
C PRO A 21 -9.68 -11.57 -6.92
N LEU A 22 -9.60 -11.94 -5.61
CA LEU A 22 -8.56 -11.45 -4.72
C LEU A 22 -7.28 -12.26 -4.95
N GLY A 23 -6.17 -11.55 -5.13
CA GLY A 23 -4.83 -12.10 -5.13
C GLY A 23 -4.23 -12.20 -3.72
N ASN A 24 -2.93 -12.41 -3.65
CA ASN A 24 -2.20 -12.53 -2.39
C ASN A 24 -0.87 -11.77 -2.48
N SER A 25 -0.67 -10.81 -1.59
CA SER A 25 0.52 -9.95 -1.56
C SER A 25 1.79 -10.70 -1.19
N LYS A 26 1.70 -11.79 -0.41
CA LYS A 26 2.86 -12.60 0.02
C LYS A 26 3.52 -13.38 -1.12
N ASN A 27 2.79 -13.59 -2.21
CA ASN A 27 3.31 -14.32 -3.36
C ASN A 27 4.02 -13.41 -4.38
N LEU A 28 4.02 -12.10 -4.17
CA LEU A 28 4.63 -11.13 -5.07
C LEU A 28 6.15 -11.23 -5.03
N LYS A 29 6.75 -11.01 -6.18
CA LYS A 29 8.21 -11.02 -6.33
C LYS A 29 8.70 -9.67 -6.86
N LYS A 30 9.87 -9.23 -6.39
CA LYS A 30 10.56 -8.08 -6.96
C LYS A 30 10.72 -8.23 -8.46
N GLY A 31 10.40 -7.17 -9.20
CA GLY A 31 10.40 -7.16 -10.67
C GLY A 31 9.12 -7.72 -11.31
N GLN A 32 8.18 -8.29 -10.54
CA GLN A 32 6.93 -8.81 -11.10
C GLN A 32 6.13 -7.68 -11.74
N GLU A 33 5.63 -7.92 -12.96
CA GLU A 33 4.75 -6.99 -13.67
C GLU A 33 3.37 -6.92 -13.03
N ILE A 34 2.86 -5.70 -12.92
CA ILE A 34 1.59 -5.37 -12.30
C ILE A 34 0.91 -4.22 -13.02
N VAL A 35 -0.37 -4.04 -12.78
CA VAL A 35 -1.19 -3.01 -13.43
C VAL A 35 -2.03 -2.26 -12.40
N GLY A 36 -1.86 -0.94 -12.34
CA GLY A 36 -2.75 -0.04 -11.60
C GLY A 36 -3.90 0.43 -12.48
N ILE A 37 -5.14 0.40 -11.97
CA ILE A 37 -6.32 0.90 -12.69
C ILE A 37 -7.10 1.84 -11.78
N GLY A 38 -7.27 3.11 -12.19
CA GLY A 38 -7.98 4.08 -11.38
C GLY A 38 -8.11 5.46 -12.02
N HIS A 39 -8.80 6.38 -11.37
CA HIS A 39 -9.07 7.74 -11.85
C HIS A 39 -7.95 8.73 -11.50
N SER A 40 -6.74 8.40 -11.92
CA SER A 40 -5.51 9.15 -11.62
C SER A 40 -5.56 10.58 -12.19
N GLY A 41 -5.31 11.57 -11.35
CA GLY A 41 -5.36 12.99 -11.73
C GLY A 41 -6.76 13.53 -11.94
N GLY A 42 -7.80 12.88 -11.41
CA GLY A 42 -9.20 13.26 -11.59
C GLY A 42 -9.73 12.96 -13.01
N ALA A 43 -9.09 12.03 -13.72
CA ALA A 43 -9.56 11.63 -15.05
C ALA A 43 -11.01 11.13 -15.00
N PRO A 44 -11.87 11.50 -15.98
CA PRO A 44 -13.28 11.09 -16.01
C PRO A 44 -13.48 9.60 -16.31
N VAL A 45 -12.43 8.93 -16.78
CA VAL A 45 -12.39 7.49 -17.05
C VAL A 45 -11.23 6.85 -16.30
N ALA A 46 -11.34 5.58 -15.97
CA ALA A 46 -10.25 4.83 -15.36
C ALA A 46 -9.07 4.74 -16.32
N LEU A 47 -7.87 5.08 -15.81
CA LEU A 47 -6.60 4.98 -16.54
C LEU A 47 -5.87 3.73 -16.08
N THR A 48 -5.27 3.04 -17.03
CA THR A 48 -4.42 1.87 -16.78
C THR A 48 -2.95 2.28 -16.81
N THR A 49 -2.19 1.85 -15.81
CA THR A 49 -0.75 2.11 -15.71
C THR A 49 -0.01 0.83 -15.40
N GLY A 50 0.87 0.41 -16.28
CA GLY A 50 1.79 -0.70 -16.03
C GLY A 50 2.94 -0.31 -15.12
N GLY A 51 3.47 -1.29 -14.40
CA GLY A 51 4.62 -1.14 -13.54
C GLY A 51 5.16 -2.46 -13.05
N ASN A 52 6.13 -2.39 -12.14
CA ASN A 52 6.75 -3.55 -11.53
C ASN A 52 6.80 -3.39 -10.00
N VAL A 53 6.73 -4.49 -9.30
CA VAL A 53 7.01 -4.55 -7.86
C VAL A 53 8.48 -4.18 -7.62
N ILE A 54 8.72 -3.20 -6.77
CA ILE A 54 10.08 -2.80 -6.34
C ILE A 54 10.46 -3.58 -5.09
N ALA A 55 9.59 -3.58 -4.10
CA ALA A 55 9.75 -4.26 -2.81
C ALA A 55 8.38 -4.60 -2.21
N THR A 56 8.38 -5.49 -1.25
CA THR A 56 7.24 -5.75 -0.38
C THR A 56 7.72 -5.67 1.07
N TYR A 57 6.92 -5.07 1.94
CA TYR A 57 7.27 -4.88 3.34
C TYR A 57 6.24 -5.61 4.20
N ASP A 58 6.68 -6.59 5.00
CA ASP A 58 5.80 -7.23 5.96
C ASP A 58 5.30 -6.19 6.98
N PHE A 59 4.00 -6.12 7.13
CA PHE A 59 3.36 -5.26 8.09
C PHE A 59 2.08 -5.94 8.58
N GLU A 60 2.03 -6.24 9.87
CA GLU A 60 0.93 -6.96 10.50
C GLU A 60 0.57 -8.27 9.78
N GLY A 61 1.60 -9.00 9.33
CA GLY A 61 1.49 -10.32 8.71
C GLY A 61 1.07 -10.32 7.25
N GLU A 62 0.90 -9.15 6.60
CA GLU A 62 0.65 -9.02 5.17
C GLU A 62 1.65 -8.04 4.53
N ASN A 63 1.79 -8.06 3.20
CA ASN A 63 2.82 -7.31 2.50
C ASN A 63 2.31 -5.99 1.91
N ILE A 64 2.76 -4.85 2.44
CA ILE A 64 2.66 -3.55 1.77
C ILE A 64 3.47 -3.61 0.46
N ILE A 65 2.90 -3.13 -0.64
CA ILE A 65 3.50 -3.23 -1.96
C ILE A 65 4.08 -1.88 -2.37
N LEU A 66 5.39 -1.83 -2.62
CA LEU A 66 6.06 -0.71 -3.26
C LEU A 66 6.24 -1.02 -4.75
N SER A 67 5.83 -0.10 -5.62
CA SER A 67 5.85 -0.35 -7.06
C SER A 67 6.21 0.86 -7.90
N THR A 68 6.45 0.63 -9.20
CA THR A 68 6.58 1.67 -10.23
C THR A 68 5.27 1.98 -10.95
N ALA A 69 4.16 1.31 -10.62
CA ALA A 69 2.85 1.56 -11.22
C ALA A 69 2.34 2.95 -10.81
N LYS A 70 2.52 3.92 -11.70
CA LYS A 70 2.30 5.35 -11.40
C LYS A 70 0.84 5.67 -11.17
N PHE A 71 0.57 6.42 -10.11
CA PHE A 71 -0.73 7.04 -9.91
C PHE A 71 -0.61 8.47 -9.35
N ARG A 72 -1.67 9.25 -9.44
CA ARG A 72 -1.76 10.62 -8.95
C ARG A 72 -2.95 10.75 -8.01
N MET A 73 -3.09 11.92 -7.40
CA MET A 73 -4.29 12.27 -6.62
C MET A 73 -5.57 11.89 -7.39
N GLY A 74 -6.55 11.38 -6.68
CA GLY A 74 -7.79 10.83 -7.24
C GLY A 74 -7.76 9.32 -7.49
N ALA A 75 -6.57 8.68 -7.47
CA ALA A 75 -6.46 7.23 -7.62
C ALA A 75 -6.33 6.48 -6.28
N SER A 76 -6.32 7.19 -5.13
CA SER A 76 -6.38 6.53 -3.82
C SER A 76 -7.66 5.69 -3.72
N GLY A 77 -7.54 4.47 -3.21
CA GLY A 77 -8.62 3.47 -3.19
C GLY A 77 -8.80 2.68 -4.48
N SER A 78 -8.04 3.00 -5.55
CA SER A 78 -8.07 2.23 -6.80
C SER A 78 -7.27 0.92 -6.70
N GLY A 79 -7.54 -0.02 -7.60
CA GLY A 79 -6.95 -1.35 -7.58
C GLY A 79 -5.56 -1.44 -8.21
N LEU A 80 -4.71 -2.27 -7.60
CA LEU A 80 -3.48 -2.80 -8.17
C LEU A 80 -3.69 -4.28 -8.46
N PHE A 81 -3.36 -4.72 -9.68
CA PHE A 81 -3.67 -6.05 -10.18
C PHE A 81 -2.41 -6.77 -10.67
N ASP A 82 -2.41 -8.10 -10.58
CA ASP A 82 -1.48 -8.93 -11.33
C ASP A 82 -1.92 -9.05 -12.81
N LEU A 83 -1.08 -9.64 -13.66
CA LEU A 83 -1.40 -9.84 -15.08
C LEU A 83 -2.49 -10.89 -15.33
N LYS A 84 -2.96 -11.60 -14.29
CA LYS A 84 -4.10 -12.51 -14.37
C LYS A 84 -5.42 -11.82 -14.02
N GLY A 85 -5.38 -10.54 -13.64
CA GLY A 85 -6.52 -9.75 -13.21
C GLY A 85 -6.92 -9.95 -11.75
N ASN A 86 -6.09 -10.58 -10.93
CA ASN A 86 -6.36 -10.67 -9.51
C ASN A 86 -6.01 -9.33 -8.83
N LEU A 87 -6.88 -8.84 -7.96
CA LEU A 87 -6.63 -7.66 -7.14
C LEU A 87 -5.61 -8.03 -6.06
N ILE A 88 -4.41 -7.46 -6.13
CA ILE A 88 -3.29 -7.71 -5.20
C ILE A 88 -3.10 -6.59 -4.19
N GLY A 89 -3.60 -5.38 -4.51
CA GLY A 89 -3.46 -4.24 -3.61
C GLY A 89 -4.42 -3.11 -3.90
N ILE A 90 -4.52 -2.19 -2.94
CA ILE A 90 -5.29 -0.95 -3.01
C ILE A 90 -4.31 0.21 -2.96
N ASN A 91 -4.29 1.06 -4.00
CA ASN A 91 -3.42 2.23 -4.07
C ASN A 91 -3.76 3.23 -2.96
N THR A 92 -2.76 3.69 -2.23
CA THR A 92 -2.95 4.59 -1.10
C THR A 92 -2.10 5.84 -1.18
N PHE A 93 -0.80 5.78 -0.95
CA PHE A 93 0.06 6.96 -0.92
C PHE A 93 1.30 6.81 -1.82
N LYS A 94 1.95 7.93 -2.08
CA LYS A 94 3.22 7.99 -2.80
C LYS A 94 4.17 8.95 -2.13
N THR A 95 5.46 8.72 -2.27
CA THR A 95 6.46 9.72 -1.88
C THR A 95 6.51 10.85 -2.91
N THR A 96 6.56 12.10 -2.42
CA THR A 96 6.70 13.26 -3.28
C THR A 96 8.08 13.30 -3.93
N GLY A 97 8.12 13.37 -5.27
CA GLY A 97 9.34 13.67 -6.05
C GLY A 97 9.97 12.50 -6.81
N TYR A 98 9.79 11.22 -6.43
CA TYR A 98 10.59 10.12 -6.99
C TYR A 98 9.86 8.85 -7.43
N GLY A 99 8.54 8.89 -7.51
CA GLY A 99 7.81 7.80 -8.16
C GLY A 99 7.74 6.49 -7.38
N ASN A 100 7.83 6.53 -6.07
CA ASN A 100 7.53 5.41 -5.21
C ASN A 100 6.04 5.41 -4.89
N TYR A 101 5.35 4.33 -5.28
CA TYR A 101 3.91 4.19 -5.17
C TYR A 101 3.61 3.00 -4.26
N TYR A 102 2.88 3.26 -3.18
CA TYR A 102 2.54 2.28 -2.16
C TYR A 102 1.10 1.85 -2.28
N SER A 103 0.90 0.54 -2.19
CA SER A 103 -0.43 -0.07 -2.18
C SER A 103 -0.56 -0.99 -0.98
N LEU A 104 -1.72 -0.92 -0.34
CA LEU A 104 -2.09 -1.79 0.77
C LEU A 104 -2.41 -3.19 0.23
N PRO A 105 -2.14 -4.27 0.97
CA PRO A 105 -2.44 -5.62 0.51
C PRO A 105 -3.94 -5.86 0.39
N ALA A 106 -4.38 -6.47 -0.71
CA ALA A 106 -5.76 -6.90 -0.88
C ALA A 106 -6.18 -7.97 0.14
N ASP A 107 -5.21 -8.62 0.77
CA ASP A 107 -5.39 -9.63 1.82
C ASP A 107 -6.19 -9.07 3.01
N TRP A 108 -6.07 -7.78 3.33
CA TRP A 108 -6.82 -7.12 4.41
C TRP A 108 -8.32 -6.91 4.12
N ILE A 109 -8.76 -7.10 2.87
CA ILE A 109 -10.17 -6.90 2.50
C ILE A 109 -11.07 -7.92 3.23
N LYS A 110 -10.69 -9.20 3.23
CA LYS A 110 -11.50 -10.25 3.88
C LYS A 110 -11.66 -10.05 5.39
N PRO A 111 -10.58 -9.80 6.16
CA PRO A 111 -10.71 -9.44 7.56
C PRO A 111 -11.60 -8.20 7.79
N LEU A 112 -11.49 -7.18 6.94
CA LEU A 112 -12.33 -5.98 7.05
C LEU A 112 -13.80 -6.27 6.83
N MET A 113 -14.17 -7.19 5.93
CA MET A 113 -15.55 -7.60 5.69
C MET A 113 -16.19 -8.27 6.90
N ASN A 114 -15.39 -8.86 7.79
CA ASN A 114 -15.85 -9.53 9.00
C ASN A 114 -15.91 -8.61 10.24
N LYS A 115 -15.44 -7.35 10.11
CA LYS A 115 -15.53 -6.37 11.20
C LYS A 115 -16.97 -5.85 11.32
N GLU A 116 -17.35 -5.47 12.54
CA GLU A 116 -18.63 -4.78 12.77
C GLU A 116 -18.68 -3.46 12.00
N VAL A 117 -19.86 -3.13 11.48
CA VAL A 117 -20.06 -1.89 10.72
C VAL A 117 -19.98 -0.70 11.68
N GLU A 118 -19.00 0.15 11.49
CA GLU A 118 -18.93 1.44 12.18
C GLU A 118 -19.97 2.41 11.59
N THR A 119 -20.89 2.84 12.41
CA THR A 119 -21.98 3.77 12.01
C THR A 119 -21.77 5.19 12.49
N VAL A 120 -20.67 5.45 13.21
CA VAL A 120 -20.39 6.73 13.84
C VAL A 120 -19.40 7.53 12.97
N PHE A 121 -19.79 8.77 12.64
CA PHE A 121 -18.92 9.73 11.94
C PHE A 121 -18.68 10.97 12.83
N PRO A 122 -17.47 11.58 12.77
CA PRO A 122 -16.32 11.19 11.93
C PRO A 122 -15.67 9.88 12.41
N ILE A 123 -15.05 9.14 11.47
CA ILE A 123 -14.27 7.94 11.80
C ILE A 123 -13.10 8.35 12.68
N ASN A 124 -12.99 7.73 13.85
CA ASN A 124 -11.94 8.01 14.82
C ASN A 124 -10.65 7.25 14.53
N GLY A 125 -9.54 7.71 15.12
CA GLY A 125 -8.23 7.09 15.01
C GLY A 125 -7.29 7.82 14.07
N LYS A 126 -6.06 7.28 13.91
CA LYS A 126 -5.04 7.75 12.99
C LYS A 126 -4.77 6.68 11.93
N ALA A 127 -4.39 7.08 10.74
CA ALA A 127 -3.81 6.17 9.76
C ALA A 127 -2.32 5.95 10.09
N LEU A 128 -1.77 4.83 9.64
CA LEU A 128 -0.39 4.44 9.94
C LEU A 128 0.68 5.48 9.55
N TRP A 129 0.42 6.31 8.54
CA TRP A 129 1.32 7.41 8.16
C TRP A 129 1.10 8.72 8.93
N GLU A 130 0.00 8.82 9.71
CA GLU A 130 -0.29 9.95 10.59
C GLU A 130 0.33 9.79 11.98
N GLU A 131 0.96 8.65 12.25
CA GLU A 131 1.64 8.39 13.52
C GLU A 131 2.86 9.28 13.72
N ASP A 132 3.27 9.43 14.98
CA ASP A 132 4.50 10.10 15.37
C ASP A 132 5.70 9.36 14.77
N GLU A 133 6.77 10.06 14.39
CA GLU A 133 7.90 9.48 13.65
C GLU A 133 8.53 8.26 14.34
N ASP A 134 8.59 8.26 15.67
CA ASP A 134 9.12 7.15 16.47
C ASP A 134 8.26 5.88 16.37
N LYS A 135 6.97 6.03 16.12
CA LYS A 135 5.99 4.92 16.05
C LYS A 135 5.66 4.46 14.63
N LYS A 136 6.12 5.19 13.63
CA LYS A 136 5.91 4.80 12.23
C LYS A 136 6.59 3.46 11.92
N PRO A 137 5.94 2.60 11.11
CA PRO A 137 6.61 1.43 10.56
C PRO A 137 7.90 1.80 9.81
N TYR A 138 8.93 0.97 9.88
CA TYR A 138 10.24 1.27 9.30
C TYR A 138 10.19 1.52 7.80
N PHE A 139 9.35 0.81 7.06
CA PHE A 139 9.19 1.07 5.61
C PHE A 139 8.70 2.49 5.30
N LEU A 140 8.00 3.16 6.23
CA LEU A 140 7.65 4.58 6.12
C LEU A 140 8.81 5.48 6.55
N LYS A 141 9.52 5.14 7.62
CA LYS A 141 10.67 5.90 8.10
C LYS A 141 11.76 5.99 7.03
N ILE A 142 12.05 4.91 6.30
CA ILE A 142 13.05 4.91 5.21
C ILE A 142 12.58 5.61 3.94
N ALA A 143 11.29 5.80 3.73
CA ALA A 143 10.73 6.32 2.47
C ALA A 143 11.26 7.71 2.10
N ILE A 144 11.39 8.60 3.06
CA ILE A 144 11.88 9.99 2.85
C ILE A 144 13.40 10.04 2.70
N PRO A 145 14.22 9.48 3.60
CA PRO A 145 15.67 9.43 3.44
C PRO A 145 16.10 8.82 2.11
N LYS A 146 15.53 7.68 1.74
CA LYS A 146 15.79 7.00 0.47
C LYS A 146 15.45 7.89 -0.72
N THR A 147 14.28 8.54 -0.68
CA THR A 147 13.82 9.47 -1.71
C THR A 147 14.75 10.67 -1.88
N LYS A 148 15.21 11.27 -0.77
CA LYS A 148 16.12 12.41 -0.76
C LYS A 148 17.58 12.04 -0.99
N LYS A 149 17.91 10.74 -1.07
CA LYS A 149 19.28 10.22 -1.09
C LYS A 149 20.11 10.68 0.12
N ASN A 150 19.45 10.83 1.26
CA ASN A 150 20.11 11.10 2.54
C ASN A 150 20.59 9.77 3.14
N TRP A 151 21.74 9.31 2.63
CA TRP A 151 22.25 7.98 2.94
C TRP A 151 22.61 7.84 4.42
N ALA A 152 23.09 8.92 5.08
CA ALA A 152 23.42 8.89 6.50
C ALA A 152 22.19 8.69 7.38
N GLU A 153 21.07 9.33 7.07
CA GLU A 153 19.82 9.13 7.78
C GLU A 153 19.21 7.75 7.47
N LEU A 154 19.33 7.31 6.21
CA LEU A 154 18.86 5.98 5.80
C LEU A 154 19.60 4.88 6.56
N GLU A 155 20.93 4.96 6.66
CA GLU A 155 21.77 4.03 7.40
C GLU A 155 21.33 3.92 8.87
N LEU A 156 21.16 5.03 9.56
CA LEU A 156 20.69 5.04 10.96
C LEU A 156 19.33 4.34 11.12
N VAL A 157 18.37 4.63 10.24
CA VAL A 157 17.04 4.04 10.32
C VAL A 157 17.07 2.55 9.99
N THR A 158 17.89 2.12 9.03
CA THR A 158 18.01 0.70 8.66
C THR A 158 18.77 -0.10 9.71
N GLU A 159 19.77 0.46 10.37
CA GLU A 159 20.43 -0.16 11.53
C GLU A 159 19.44 -0.39 12.67
N GLU A 160 18.65 0.65 13.03
CA GLU A 160 17.59 0.52 14.03
C GLU A 160 16.57 -0.55 13.63
N TRP A 161 16.20 -0.62 12.35
CA TRP A 161 15.26 -1.62 11.85
C TRP A 161 15.80 -3.05 11.99
N VAL A 162 17.05 -3.28 11.59
CA VAL A 162 17.72 -4.59 11.74
C VAL A 162 17.82 -5.01 13.21
N GLU A 163 18.10 -4.08 14.13
CA GLU A 163 18.14 -4.37 15.56
C GLU A 163 16.78 -4.80 16.11
N HIS A 164 15.70 -4.16 15.68
CA HIS A 164 14.33 -4.49 16.13
C HIS A 164 13.75 -5.72 15.43
N GLU A 165 14.08 -5.91 14.16
CA GLU A 165 13.52 -6.98 13.32
C GLU A 165 14.65 -7.76 12.63
N PRO A 166 15.49 -8.51 13.36
CA PRO A 166 16.71 -9.14 12.81
C PRO A 166 16.43 -10.22 11.76
N ASN A 167 15.20 -10.74 11.69
CA ASN A 167 14.78 -11.73 10.70
C ASN A 167 14.06 -11.12 9.49
N ASN A 168 13.90 -9.79 9.46
CA ASN A 168 13.26 -9.10 8.34
C ASN A 168 14.25 -8.93 7.19
N THR A 169 14.00 -9.63 6.09
CA THR A 169 14.88 -9.63 4.90
C THR A 169 15.01 -8.23 4.29
N GLU A 170 13.92 -7.45 4.29
CA GLU A 170 13.94 -6.11 3.69
C GLU A 170 14.80 -5.14 4.51
N ALA A 171 14.82 -5.28 5.86
CA ALA A 171 15.67 -4.47 6.72
C ALA A 171 17.16 -4.61 6.36
N TRP A 172 17.58 -5.83 6.04
CA TRP A 172 18.96 -6.12 5.62
C TRP A 172 19.27 -5.69 4.17
N TYR A 173 18.24 -5.58 3.35
CA TYR A 173 18.40 -5.22 1.95
C TYR A 173 18.50 -3.70 1.72
N GLU A 174 17.82 -2.91 2.53
CA GLU A 174 17.73 -1.46 2.37
C GLU A 174 18.96 -0.73 2.85
#